data_91195c7a73159a4489a49f7081b75a77
#
_entry.id   91195c7a73159a4489a49f7081b75a77
#
_cell.length_a   1.000
_cell.length_b   1.000
_cell.length_c   1.000
_cell.angle_alpha   90.00
_cell.angle_beta   90.00
_cell.angle_gamma   90.00
#
_symmetry.space_group_name_H-M   'P 1'
#
loop_
_entity.id
_entity.type
_entity.pdbx_description
1 polymer ?
#
loop_
_entity_poly.entity_id
_entity_poly.type
_entity_poly.pdbx_seq_one_letter_code
_entity_poly.pdbx_strand_id
1 'polypeptide(L)'
;MEHRREYRVPGFDDLEISTQVLIKEAIDLGIKVEILDRKEQFIRLSRNDQKEIIKEATKTRLDSYLTFLAMENKSISKILMIEEGVPTPRGFTLEEVEGAYLKSQMLSTDLIVIKPKTTNFGIGVQILPKTSKQEQIEKAMIEALVHSSSFLIEEFYEGNEYRFLVIRDRVVGVCERIPANVEGDGTKTILELVADKNQDPWRGVGHISPLEKIQTSSVETEVLSSQGYEWQTIPQEGKRVFLRKNSNISTGGDSVDRTDEVDESYKELARKAAKVARATICGVDIISKDFSILSRLAKHTVLEINFNPVLYIHEYPAIGKPRRVALEVLKALGFG
;
A
#
# COMPACT_ATOMS: atom_id res chain seq x y z
N MET A 1 10.85 23.67 -7.75
CA MET A 1 9.90 22.55 -8.02
C MET A 1 10.23 22.05 -9.41
N GLU A 2 10.76 20.83 -9.54
CA GLU A 2 10.82 20.17 -10.83
C GLU A 2 9.41 20.12 -11.41
N HIS A 3 9.28 20.39 -12.71
CA HIS A 3 7.98 20.37 -13.38
C HIS A 3 7.35 18.99 -13.21
N ARG A 4 6.25 18.91 -12.42
CA ARG A 4 5.45 17.69 -12.25
C ARG A 4 5.00 17.21 -13.62
N ARG A 5 5.30 15.95 -13.99
CA ARG A 5 4.91 15.36 -15.27
C ARG A 5 3.38 15.28 -15.38
N GLU A 6 2.87 15.56 -16.58
CA GLU A 6 1.44 15.36 -16.87
C GLU A 6 1.08 13.87 -16.75
N TYR A 7 0.05 13.59 -15.98
CA TYR A 7 -0.43 12.22 -15.74
C TYR A 7 -1.78 11.93 -16.39
N ARG A 8 -2.53 12.98 -16.71
CA ARG A 8 -3.85 12.85 -17.32
C ARG A 8 -3.74 12.40 -18.76
N VAL A 9 -4.68 11.54 -19.17
CA VAL A 9 -4.80 11.05 -20.54
C VAL A 9 -6.13 11.54 -21.09
N PRO A 10 -6.14 12.50 -22.05
CA PRO A 10 -7.37 13.04 -22.60
C PRO A 10 -8.33 11.94 -23.08
N GLY A 11 -9.60 12.00 -22.63
CA GLY A 11 -10.61 11.00 -22.90
C GLY A 11 -10.62 9.79 -21.97
N PHE A 12 -9.66 9.71 -21.01
CA PHE A 12 -9.54 8.63 -20.01
C PHE A 12 -9.34 9.17 -18.58
N ASP A 13 -9.43 10.46 -18.39
CA ASP A 13 -9.14 11.20 -17.16
C ASP A 13 -10.12 10.96 -16.00
N ASP A 14 -11.21 10.26 -16.26
CA ASP A 14 -12.19 9.77 -15.29
C ASP A 14 -11.90 8.34 -14.79
N LEU A 15 -10.95 7.63 -15.42
CA LEU A 15 -10.54 6.31 -14.97
C LEU A 15 -9.57 6.39 -13.77
N GLU A 16 -9.49 5.31 -13.01
CA GLU A 16 -8.50 5.18 -11.93
C GLU A 16 -7.09 5.38 -12.50
N ILE A 17 -6.25 6.05 -11.72
CA ILE A 17 -4.96 6.56 -12.20
C ILE A 17 -4.01 5.45 -12.71
N SER A 18 -4.00 4.23 -12.12
CA SER A 18 -3.17 3.14 -12.64
C SER A 18 -3.63 2.68 -14.02
N THR A 19 -4.95 2.71 -14.27
CA THR A 19 -5.51 2.41 -15.60
C THR A 19 -5.09 3.47 -16.60
N GLN A 20 -5.12 4.75 -16.23
CA GLN A 20 -4.62 5.84 -17.10
C GLN A 20 -3.14 5.68 -17.40
N VAL A 21 -2.32 5.33 -16.40
CA VAL A 21 -0.87 5.08 -16.55
C VAL A 21 -0.61 3.97 -17.57
N LEU A 22 -1.36 2.86 -17.48
CA LEU A 22 -1.23 1.76 -18.43
C LEU A 22 -1.67 2.17 -19.85
N ILE A 23 -2.79 2.90 -19.97
CA ILE A 23 -3.31 3.42 -21.25
C ILE A 23 -2.28 4.36 -21.88
N LYS A 24 -1.71 5.29 -21.11
CA LYS A 24 -0.70 6.22 -21.59
C LYS A 24 0.48 5.48 -22.21
N GLU A 25 1.05 4.54 -21.48
CA GLU A 25 2.18 3.74 -21.94
C GLU A 25 1.81 2.91 -23.18
N ALA A 26 0.59 2.34 -23.22
CA ALA A 26 0.11 1.61 -24.40
C ALA A 26 0.00 2.50 -25.64
N ILE A 27 -0.55 3.71 -25.50
CA ILE A 27 -0.66 4.68 -26.60
C ILE A 27 0.76 5.08 -27.09
N ASP A 28 1.67 5.38 -26.16
CA ASP A 28 3.05 5.76 -26.49
C ASP A 28 3.79 4.65 -27.27
N LEU A 29 3.39 3.39 -27.08
CA LEU A 29 3.90 2.21 -27.82
C LEU A 29 3.11 1.88 -29.11
N GLY A 30 2.13 2.69 -29.51
CA GLY A 30 1.30 2.45 -30.67
C GLY A 30 0.32 1.27 -30.51
N ILE A 31 -0.01 0.90 -29.27
CA ILE A 31 -1.01 -0.12 -28.96
C ILE A 31 -2.39 0.55 -28.98
N LYS A 32 -3.33 -0.02 -29.73
CA LYS A 32 -4.71 0.47 -29.75
C LYS A 32 -5.39 0.14 -28.43
N VAL A 33 -6.04 1.14 -27.84
CA VAL A 33 -6.81 1.04 -26.59
C VAL A 33 -8.30 1.21 -26.92
N GLU A 34 -9.12 0.33 -26.38
CA GLU A 34 -10.57 0.38 -26.46
C GLU A 34 -11.15 0.18 -25.06
N ILE A 35 -12.07 1.07 -24.63
CA ILE A 35 -12.81 0.88 -23.39
C ILE A 35 -13.97 -0.08 -23.66
N LEU A 36 -14.01 -1.20 -22.95
CA LEU A 36 -15.10 -2.18 -23.02
C LEU A 36 -16.18 -1.86 -21.98
N ASP A 37 -15.78 -1.49 -20.79
CA ASP A 37 -16.66 -1.04 -19.70
C ASP A 37 -15.95 0.04 -18.88
N ARG A 38 -16.46 1.26 -18.96
CA ARG A 38 -15.84 2.42 -18.31
C ARG A 38 -16.03 2.38 -16.78
N LYS A 39 -17.18 1.95 -16.31
CA LYS A 39 -17.50 1.89 -14.89
C LYS A 39 -16.69 0.80 -14.17
N GLU A 40 -16.63 -0.38 -14.79
CA GLU A 40 -15.87 -1.53 -14.25
C GLU A 40 -14.40 -1.51 -14.70
N GLN A 41 -13.99 -0.50 -15.48
CA GLN A 41 -12.60 -0.26 -15.94
C GLN A 41 -12.00 -1.44 -16.73
N PHE A 42 -12.84 -2.07 -17.58
CA PHE A 42 -12.37 -3.04 -18.56
C PHE A 42 -11.89 -2.33 -19.81
N ILE A 43 -10.66 -2.59 -20.19
CA ILE A 43 -10.06 -2.12 -21.42
C ILE A 43 -9.61 -3.30 -22.30
N ARG A 44 -9.58 -3.08 -23.60
CA ARG A 44 -8.92 -3.97 -24.55
C ARG A 44 -7.71 -3.27 -25.13
N LEU A 45 -6.57 -3.94 -25.06
CA LEU A 45 -5.35 -3.57 -25.75
C LEU A 45 -5.21 -4.43 -27.00
N SER A 46 -4.84 -3.84 -28.13
CA SER A 46 -4.62 -4.61 -29.36
C SER A 46 -3.49 -4.04 -30.21
N ARG A 47 -2.62 -4.92 -30.73
CA ARG A 47 -1.58 -4.61 -31.71
C ARG A 47 -1.36 -5.83 -32.62
N ASN A 48 -1.49 -5.63 -33.91
CA ASN A 48 -1.54 -6.73 -34.89
C ASN A 48 -2.66 -7.73 -34.54
N ASP A 49 -2.35 -9.01 -34.47
CA ASP A 49 -3.31 -10.07 -34.11
C ASP A 49 -3.45 -10.30 -32.60
N GLN A 50 -2.61 -9.64 -31.81
CA GLN A 50 -2.64 -9.78 -30.36
C GLN A 50 -3.73 -8.89 -29.75
N LYS A 51 -4.54 -9.48 -28.85
CA LYS A 51 -5.58 -8.79 -28.08
C LYS A 51 -5.53 -9.23 -26.63
N GLU A 52 -5.59 -8.28 -25.71
CA GLU A 52 -5.63 -8.52 -24.26
C GLU A 52 -6.77 -7.74 -23.64
N ILE A 53 -7.51 -8.38 -22.74
CA ILE A 53 -8.52 -7.73 -21.89
C ILE A 53 -7.93 -7.57 -20.51
N ILE A 54 -7.99 -6.35 -19.98
CA ILE A 54 -7.42 -5.98 -18.71
C ILE A 54 -8.47 -5.26 -17.88
N LYS A 55 -8.53 -5.54 -16.60
CA LYS A 55 -9.33 -4.79 -15.62
C LYS A 55 -8.39 -4.09 -14.62
N GLU A 56 -8.64 -2.79 -14.41
CA GLU A 56 -7.91 -1.99 -13.39
C GLU A 56 -6.39 -2.14 -13.49
N ALA A 57 -5.84 -1.97 -14.67
CA ALA A 57 -4.41 -2.00 -15.01
C ALA A 57 -3.67 -3.33 -14.75
N THR A 58 -3.90 -4.03 -13.67
CA THR A 58 -3.08 -5.17 -13.24
C THR A 58 -3.83 -6.50 -13.16
N LYS A 59 -5.16 -6.51 -13.28
CA LYS A 59 -5.95 -7.73 -13.37
C LYS A 59 -5.96 -8.24 -14.82
N THR A 60 -5.12 -9.21 -15.09
CA THR A 60 -4.82 -9.73 -16.42
C THR A 60 -4.97 -11.25 -16.47
N ARG A 61 -4.84 -11.85 -17.67
CA ARG A 61 -4.81 -13.31 -17.85
C ARG A 61 -3.59 -14.00 -17.24
N LEU A 62 -2.57 -13.23 -16.82
CA LEU A 62 -1.32 -13.80 -16.30
C LEU A 62 -1.49 -14.44 -14.94
N ASP A 63 -2.47 -13.99 -14.16
CA ASP A 63 -2.80 -14.53 -12.86
C ASP A 63 -4.13 -15.28 -12.90
N SER A 64 -4.18 -16.44 -12.25
CA SER A 64 -5.41 -17.22 -12.15
C SER A 64 -6.39 -16.60 -11.14
N TYR A 65 -7.67 -16.89 -11.29
CA TYR A 65 -8.69 -16.47 -10.33
C TYR A 65 -8.37 -17.00 -8.91
N LEU A 66 -7.83 -18.20 -8.79
CA LEU A 66 -7.41 -18.76 -7.50
C LEU A 66 -6.25 -17.97 -6.88
N THR A 67 -5.32 -17.49 -7.70
CA THR A 67 -4.22 -16.62 -7.24
C THR A 67 -4.77 -15.33 -6.63
N PHE A 68 -5.76 -14.69 -7.27
CA PHE A 68 -6.43 -13.51 -6.71
C PHE A 68 -7.07 -13.82 -5.35
N LEU A 69 -7.87 -14.88 -5.26
CA LEU A 69 -8.53 -15.27 -4.01
C LEU A 69 -7.54 -15.59 -2.88
N ALA A 70 -6.43 -16.24 -3.21
CA ALA A 70 -5.40 -16.57 -2.22
C ALA A 70 -4.69 -15.31 -1.68
N MET A 71 -4.43 -14.32 -2.54
CA MET A 71 -3.84 -13.04 -2.11
C MET A 71 -4.83 -12.16 -1.32
N GLU A 72 -6.11 -12.17 -1.69
CA GLU A 72 -7.16 -11.43 -0.97
C GLU A 72 -7.37 -11.97 0.45
N ASN A 73 -7.21 -13.26 0.64
CA ASN A 73 -7.37 -13.91 1.93
C ASN A 73 -6.06 -13.90 2.73
N LYS A 74 -5.94 -12.92 3.65
CA LYS A 74 -4.74 -12.73 4.48
C LYS A 74 -4.30 -13.98 5.26
N SER A 75 -5.24 -14.84 5.65
CA SER A 75 -4.90 -16.07 6.37
C SER A 75 -4.28 -17.12 5.43
N ILE A 76 -4.82 -17.27 4.23
CA ILE A 76 -4.29 -18.22 3.23
C ILE A 76 -2.91 -17.76 2.75
N SER A 77 -2.77 -16.49 2.35
CA SER A 77 -1.46 -15.96 1.92
C SER A 77 -0.40 -16.11 3.01
N LYS A 78 -0.78 -15.92 4.28
CA LYS A 78 0.12 -16.12 5.42
C LYS A 78 0.53 -17.58 5.61
N ILE A 79 -0.42 -18.53 5.53
CA ILE A 79 -0.11 -19.97 5.60
C ILE A 79 0.91 -20.35 4.53
N LEU A 80 0.66 -19.97 3.29
CA LEU A 80 1.55 -20.25 2.16
C LEU A 80 2.95 -19.64 2.38
N MET A 81 3.03 -18.41 2.90
CA MET A 81 4.31 -17.76 3.22
C MET A 81 5.08 -18.52 4.33
N ILE A 82 4.39 -18.94 5.39
CA ILE A 82 5.01 -19.69 6.51
C ILE A 82 5.56 -21.04 6.02
N GLU A 83 4.80 -21.78 5.23
CA GLU A 83 5.21 -23.08 4.68
C GLU A 83 6.50 -22.99 3.88
N GLU A 84 6.70 -21.90 3.16
CA GLU A 84 7.89 -21.65 2.35
C GLU A 84 8.99 -20.84 3.09
N GLY A 85 8.82 -20.61 4.39
CA GLY A 85 9.80 -19.87 5.21
C GLY A 85 9.98 -18.41 4.80
N VAL A 86 8.90 -17.75 4.36
CA VAL A 86 8.84 -16.28 4.22
C VAL A 86 8.44 -15.70 5.58
N PRO A 87 9.25 -14.81 6.18
CA PRO A 87 8.94 -14.24 7.48
C PRO A 87 7.66 -13.41 7.42
N THR A 88 6.69 -13.75 8.27
CA THR A 88 5.41 -13.03 8.40
C THR A 88 5.06 -12.87 9.89
N PRO A 89 4.31 -11.83 10.31
CA PRO A 89 3.97 -11.64 11.71
C PRO A 89 3.29 -12.88 12.29
N ARG A 90 3.76 -13.35 13.44
CA ARG A 90 3.11 -14.45 14.16
C ARG A 90 1.76 -13.97 14.67
N GLY A 91 0.77 -14.87 14.70
CA GLY A 91 -0.55 -14.48 15.17
C GLY A 91 -1.59 -15.57 14.99
N PHE A 92 -2.84 -15.19 15.23
CA PHE A 92 -4.00 -16.07 15.22
C PHE A 92 -5.10 -15.45 14.37
N THR A 93 -5.81 -16.29 13.60
CA THR A 93 -7.08 -15.92 12.97
C THR A 93 -8.21 -16.48 13.81
N LEU A 94 -9.19 -15.65 14.17
CA LEU A 94 -10.26 -15.96 15.11
C LEU A 94 -11.60 -15.46 14.58
N GLU A 95 -12.67 -16.13 14.95
CA GLU A 95 -14.06 -15.79 14.59
C GLU A 95 -14.86 -15.30 15.81
N GLU A 96 -14.37 -15.59 17.01
CA GLU A 96 -15.02 -15.28 18.26
C GLU A 96 -14.06 -14.54 19.20
N VAL A 97 -14.61 -13.65 20.04
CA VAL A 97 -13.83 -12.89 21.01
C VAL A 97 -13.53 -13.71 22.26
N GLU A 98 -14.40 -14.69 22.57
CA GLU A 98 -14.22 -15.54 23.73
C GLU A 98 -12.90 -16.31 23.69
N GLY A 99 -12.10 -16.20 24.75
CA GLY A 99 -10.76 -16.80 24.82
C GLY A 99 -9.70 -16.15 23.96
N ALA A 100 -10.06 -15.20 23.08
CA ALA A 100 -9.11 -14.54 22.18
C ALA A 100 -8.12 -13.64 22.92
N TYR A 101 -8.53 -13.06 24.06
CA TYR A 101 -7.63 -12.31 24.92
C TYR A 101 -6.41 -13.14 25.36
N LEU A 102 -6.61 -14.37 25.79
CA LEU A 102 -5.50 -15.25 26.19
C LEU A 102 -4.53 -15.51 25.05
N LYS A 103 -5.05 -15.68 23.80
CA LYS A 103 -4.20 -15.84 22.61
C LYS A 103 -3.37 -14.57 22.34
N SER A 104 -3.93 -13.38 22.58
CA SER A 104 -3.18 -12.13 22.44
C SER A 104 -1.97 -12.06 23.40
N GLN A 105 -2.12 -12.63 24.60
CA GLN A 105 -1.04 -12.66 25.61
C GLN A 105 0.11 -13.63 25.24
N MET A 106 -0.13 -14.58 24.34
CA MET A 106 0.88 -15.53 23.84
C MET A 106 1.86 -14.93 22.84
N LEU A 107 1.56 -13.74 22.30
CA LEU A 107 2.44 -13.06 21.35
C LEU A 107 3.68 -12.48 22.06
N SER A 108 4.80 -12.45 21.35
CA SER A 108 6.12 -12.10 21.93
C SER A 108 6.40 -10.59 21.93
N THR A 109 5.56 -9.76 21.28
CA THR A 109 5.76 -8.31 21.18
C THR A 109 4.98 -7.54 22.25
N ASP A 110 5.46 -6.34 22.60
CA ASP A 110 4.79 -5.46 23.57
C ASP A 110 3.54 -4.81 22.99
N LEU A 111 3.52 -4.62 21.66
CA LEU A 111 2.36 -4.14 20.92
C LEU A 111 1.78 -5.30 20.10
N ILE A 112 0.46 -5.32 19.99
CA ILE A 112 -0.30 -6.26 19.16
C ILE A 112 -1.11 -5.52 18.11
N VAL A 113 -1.31 -6.15 16.96
CA VAL A 113 -2.16 -5.67 15.90
C VAL A 113 -3.44 -6.49 15.86
N ILE A 114 -4.59 -5.83 15.91
CA ILE A 114 -5.89 -6.46 15.73
C ILE A 114 -6.48 -5.90 14.44
N LYS A 115 -6.87 -6.77 13.51
CA LYS A 115 -7.35 -6.34 12.19
C LYS A 115 -8.40 -7.30 11.63
N PRO A 116 -9.38 -6.81 10.85
CA PRO A 116 -10.29 -7.66 10.09
C PRO A 116 -9.52 -8.53 9.07
N LYS A 117 -10.04 -9.73 8.77
CA LYS A 117 -9.40 -10.64 7.84
C LYS A 117 -9.45 -10.18 6.38
N THR A 118 -10.54 -9.55 5.96
CA THR A 118 -10.84 -9.29 4.54
C THR A 118 -10.99 -7.80 4.18
N THR A 119 -10.50 -6.88 5.01
CA THR A 119 -10.51 -5.45 4.70
C THR A 119 -9.19 -4.99 4.08
N ASN A 120 -9.26 -3.90 3.30
CA ASN A 120 -8.13 -3.20 2.72
C ASN A 120 -8.01 -1.79 3.31
N PHE A 121 -6.97 -1.06 2.96
CA PHE A 121 -6.73 0.35 3.32
C PHE A 121 -6.62 0.63 4.83
N GLY A 122 -6.33 -0.41 5.65
CA GLY A 122 -6.19 -0.25 7.10
C GLY A 122 -7.53 -0.08 7.85
N ILE A 123 -8.66 -0.36 7.20
CA ILE A 123 -9.98 -0.28 7.84
C ILE A 123 -10.06 -1.30 8.97
N GLY A 124 -10.41 -0.83 10.19
CA GLY A 124 -10.56 -1.68 11.37
C GLY A 124 -9.24 -2.18 11.98
N VAL A 125 -8.09 -1.67 11.53
CA VAL A 125 -6.78 -2.02 12.10
C VAL A 125 -6.53 -1.21 13.36
N GLN A 126 -6.25 -1.90 14.46
CA GLN A 126 -5.87 -1.29 15.74
C GLN A 126 -4.54 -1.84 16.24
N ILE A 127 -3.73 -0.96 16.82
CA ILE A 127 -2.46 -1.29 17.46
C ILE A 127 -2.58 -0.92 18.93
N LEU A 128 -2.42 -1.90 19.81
CA LEU A 128 -2.60 -1.75 21.24
C LEU A 128 -1.41 -2.33 22.00
N PRO A 129 -1.04 -1.74 23.16
CA PRO A 129 -0.16 -2.41 24.11
C PRO A 129 -0.79 -3.76 24.53
N LYS A 130 0.03 -4.83 24.54
CA LYS A 130 -0.41 -6.14 25.03
C LYS A 130 -0.87 -6.08 26.50
N THR A 131 -0.34 -5.12 27.26
CA THR A 131 -0.71 -4.83 28.65
C THR A 131 -1.99 -4.03 28.81
N SER A 132 -2.67 -3.66 27.72
CA SER A 132 -3.97 -3.00 27.77
C SER A 132 -4.98 -3.86 28.54
N LYS A 133 -5.98 -3.21 29.15
CA LYS A 133 -7.04 -3.93 29.85
C LYS A 133 -7.77 -4.87 28.89
N GLN A 134 -8.18 -6.04 29.39
CA GLN A 134 -8.88 -7.06 28.59
C GLN A 134 -10.06 -6.45 27.81
N GLU A 135 -10.88 -5.62 28.47
CA GLU A 135 -12.03 -4.93 27.85
C GLU A 135 -11.65 -4.08 26.62
N GLN A 136 -10.48 -3.42 26.64
CA GLN A 136 -9.99 -2.61 25.53
C GLN A 136 -9.57 -3.48 24.35
N ILE A 137 -8.89 -4.59 24.62
CA ILE A 137 -8.47 -5.55 23.61
C ILE A 137 -9.68 -6.24 22.99
N GLU A 138 -10.66 -6.68 23.79
CA GLU A 138 -11.89 -7.29 23.33
C GLU A 138 -12.75 -6.31 22.52
N LYS A 139 -12.81 -5.05 22.92
CA LYS A 139 -13.49 -4.00 22.15
C LYS A 139 -12.88 -3.86 20.75
N ALA A 140 -11.55 -3.85 20.64
CA ALA A 140 -10.87 -3.81 19.33
C ALA A 140 -11.18 -5.03 18.47
N MET A 141 -11.32 -6.22 19.07
CA MET A 141 -11.73 -7.44 18.37
C MET A 141 -13.19 -7.34 17.86
N ILE A 142 -14.10 -6.84 18.70
CA ILE A 142 -15.49 -6.61 18.32
C ILE A 142 -15.59 -5.62 17.14
N GLU A 143 -14.82 -4.52 17.21
CA GLU A 143 -14.76 -3.54 16.12
C GLU A 143 -14.22 -4.15 14.83
N ALA A 144 -13.25 -5.04 14.90
CA ALA A 144 -12.74 -5.78 13.73
C ALA A 144 -13.83 -6.70 13.13
N LEU A 145 -14.66 -7.33 13.96
CA LEU A 145 -15.77 -8.20 13.53
C LEU A 145 -16.93 -7.42 12.87
N VAL A 146 -17.04 -6.10 13.09
CA VAL A 146 -18.00 -5.26 12.33
C VAL A 146 -17.69 -5.26 10.83
N HIS A 147 -16.43 -5.43 10.46
CA HIS A 147 -15.95 -5.34 9.09
C HIS A 147 -15.69 -6.71 8.41
N SER A 148 -15.65 -7.79 9.16
CA SER A 148 -15.34 -9.13 8.65
C SER A 148 -15.85 -10.20 9.61
N SER A 149 -16.22 -11.38 9.09
CA SER A 149 -16.63 -12.53 9.91
C SER A 149 -15.53 -13.11 10.79
N SER A 150 -14.31 -12.64 10.64
CA SER A 150 -13.13 -13.08 11.39
C SER A 150 -12.08 -11.97 11.46
N PHE A 151 -11.23 -12.04 12.47
CA PHE A 151 -10.15 -11.08 12.69
C PHE A 151 -8.82 -11.78 12.94
N LEU A 152 -7.73 -11.04 12.76
CA LEU A 152 -6.37 -11.47 13.08
C LEU A 152 -5.88 -10.70 14.30
N ILE A 153 -5.17 -11.41 15.19
CA ILE A 153 -4.34 -10.83 16.24
C ILE A 153 -2.90 -11.19 15.91
N GLU A 154 -2.04 -10.21 15.77
CA GLU A 154 -0.67 -10.41 15.28
C GLU A 154 0.35 -9.63 16.09
N GLU A 155 1.60 -10.10 16.04
CA GLU A 155 2.75 -9.36 16.53
C GLU A 155 2.93 -8.06 15.76
N PHE A 156 3.19 -6.98 16.47
CA PHE A 156 3.55 -5.70 15.86
C PHE A 156 5.03 -5.69 15.46
N TYR A 157 5.29 -5.19 14.27
CA TYR A 157 6.64 -4.93 13.77
C TYR A 157 6.84 -3.43 13.58
N GLU A 158 7.86 -2.88 14.25
CA GLU A 158 8.26 -1.49 14.13
C GLU A 158 9.19 -1.31 12.93
N GLY A 159 8.95 -0.29 12.12
CA GLY A 159 9.79 0.04 10.97
C GLY A 159 9.03 0.83 9.91
N ASN A 160 9.71 1.12 8.82
CA ASN A 160 9.13 1.72 7.65
C ASN A 160 8.48 0.65 6.76
N GLU A 161 7.39 0.99 6.12
CA GLU A 161 6.65 0.09 5.24
C GLU A 161 6.95 0.40 3.78
N TYR A 162 7.49 -0.60 3.08
CA TYR A 162 7.83 -0.49 1.67
C TYR A 162 6.95 -1.43 0.83
N ARG A 163 6.41 -0.90 -0.26
CA ARG A 163 5.71 -1.64 -1.30
C ARG A 163 6.68 -2.05 -2.39
N PHE A 164 6.87 -3.35 -2.57
CA PHE A 164 7.63 -3.95 -3.67
C PHE A 164 6.67 -4.37 -4.77
N LEU A 165 6.79 -3.76 -5.95
CA LEU A 165 6.02 -4.18 -7.12
C LEU A 165 6.78 -5.30 -7.84
N VAL A 166 6.20 -6.49 -7.83
CA VAL A 166 6.75 -7.66 -8.52
C VAL A 166 5.96 -7.90 -9.80
N ILE A 167 6.69 -8.01 -10.93
CA ILE A 167 6.13 -8.41 -12.22
C ILE A 167 6.99 -9.56 -12.75
N ARG A 168 6.37 -10.73 -12.93
CA ARG A 168 7.03 -12.01 -13.18
C ARG A 168 8.02 -12.33 -12.06
N ASP A 169 9.30 -12.42 -12.38
CA ASP A 169 10.41 -12.74 -11.47
C ASP A 169 11.26 -11.50 -11.07
N ARG A 170 10.76 -10.29 -11.33
CA ARG A 170 11.49 -9.04 -11.11
C ARG A 170 10.74 -8.09 -10.19
N VAL A 171 11.47 -7.48 -9.27
CA VAL A 171 11.00 -6.26 -8.58
C VAL A 171 11.27 -5.07 -9.50
N VAL A 172 10.21 -4.45 -9.99
CA VAL A 172 10.29 -3.35 -10.97
C VAL A 172 10.17 -1.97 -10.34
N GLY A 173 9.79 -1.91 -9.07
CA GLY A 173 9.71 -0.69 -8.30
C GLY A 173 9.59 -0.98 -6.81
N VAL A 174 10.22 -0.13 -5.99
CA VAL A 174 10.10 -0.15 -4.53
C VAL A 174 9.70 1.23 -4.07
N CYS A 175 8.58 1.33 -3.36
CA CYS A 175 8.03 2.57 -2.85
C CYS A 175 7.93 2.53 -1.33
N GLU A 176 8.63 3.45 -0.66
CA GLU A 176 8.36 3.75 0.75
C GLU A 176 7.07 4.56 0.83
N ARG A 177 6.14 4.09 1.64
CA ARG A 177 4.87 4.77 1.91
C ARG A 177 4.96 5.50 3.23
N ILE A 178 4.91 6.83 3.18
CA ILE A 178 4.97 7.69 4.37
C ILE A 178 3.54 8.11 4.71
N PRO A 179 3.07 7.94 5.96
CA PRO A 179 1.76 8.45 6.36
C PRO A 179 1.56 9.93 6.06
N ALA A 180 0.32 10.36 5.89
CA ALA A 180 0.00 11.79 5.74
C ALA A 180 0.69 12.60 6.82
N ASN A 181 1.42 13.64 6.41
CA ASN A 181 2.29 14.42 7.27
C ASN A 181 2.48 15.84 6.73
N VAL A 182 2.92 16.74 7.57
CA VAL A 182 3.50 18.03 7.21
C VAL A 182 4.84 18.21 7.89
N GLU A 183 5.69 19.07 7.33
CA GLU A 183 6.97 19.46 7.92
C GLU A 183 6.88 20.92 8.37
N GLY A 184 7.19 21.16 9.64
CA GLY A 184 7.17 22.50 10.23
C GLY A 184 8.17 23.42 9.55
N ASP A 185 7.77 24.67 9.35
CA ASP A 185 8.61 25.77 8.85
C ASP A 185 8.90 26.82 9.92
N GLY A 186 8.43 26.59 11.16
CA GLY A 186 8.59 27.50 12.29
C GLY A 186 7.69 28.74 12.24
N THR A 187 6.83 28.89 11.23
CA THR A 187 6.02 30.09 11.00
C THR A 187 4.54 29.81 10.79
N LYS A 188 4.20 28.74 10.05
CA LYS A 188 2.83 28.38 9.70
C LYS A 188 2.25 27.35 10.67
N THR A 189 0.96 27.44 10.89
CA THR A 189 0.18 26.44 11.61
C THR A 189 0.14 25.12 10.83
N ILE A 190 -0.14 24.02 11.50
CA ILE A 190 -0.33 22.71 10.86
C ILE A 190 -1.42 22.79 9.79
N LEU A 191 -2.51 23.49 10.06
CA LEU A 191 -3.61 23.68 9.10
C LEU A 191 -3.15 24.39 7.83
N GLU A 192 -2.36 25.46 7.96
CA GLU A 192 -1.80 26.18 6.81
C GLU A 192 -0.81 25.33 6.03
N LEU A 193 0.05 24.57 6.71
CA LEU A 193 0.98 23.63 6.07
C LEU A 193 0.25 22.52 5.28
N VAL A 194 -0.88 22.02 5.80
CA VAL A 194 -1.74 21.09 5.06
C VAL A 194 -2.36 21.75 3.83
N ALA A 195 -2.86 22.98 3.98
CA ALA A 195 -3.44 23.72 2.86
C ALA A 195 -2.40 23.94 1.74
N ASP A 196 -1.18 24.33 2.09
CA ASP A 196 -0.07 24.52 1.13
C ASP A 196 0.31 23.21 0.45
N LYS A 197 0.47 22.13 1.23
CA LYS A 197 0.80 20.81 0.68
C LYS A 197 -0.28 20.27 -0.26
N ASN A 198 -1.54 20.59 0.02
CA ASN A 198 -2.68 20.22 -0.82
C ASN A 198 -2.81 21.05 -2.12
N GLN A 199 -1.99 22.10 -2.29
CA GLN A 199 -1.89 22.84 -3.56
C GLN A 199 -1.01 22.12 -4.60
N ASP A 200 -0.27 21.05 -4.23
CA ASP A 200 0.48 20.25 -5.19
C ASP A 200 -0.49 19.76 -6.28
N PRO A 201 -0.24 20.01 -7.58
CA PRO A 201 -1.12 19.63 -8.68
C PRO A 201 -1.29 18.11 -8.82
N TRP A 202 -0.44 17.32 -8.18
CA TRP A 202 -0.59 15.86 -8.11
C TRP A 202 -1.53 15.41 -6.98
N ARG A 203 -1.97 16.30 -6.09
CA ARG A 203 -2.93 15.97 -5.03
C ARG A 203 -4.36 16.26 -5.47
N GLY A 204 -5.18 15.24 -5.49
CA GLY A 204 -6.58 15.30 -5.87
C GLY A 204 -7.49 14.53 -4.91
N VAL A 205 -8.67 14.15 -5.41
CA VAL A 205 -9.67 13.38 -4.67
C VAL A 205 -10.23 12.32 -5.60
N GLY A 206 -10.49 11.12 -5.07
CA GLY A 206 -11.21 10.08 -5.79
C GLY A 206 -10.33 9.13 -6.62
N HIS A 207 -9.07 9.00 -6.30
CA HIS A 207 -8.13 8.06 -6.94
C HIS A 207 -7.89 8.30 -8.43
N ILE A 208 -8.05 9.55 -8.88
CA ILE A 208 -7.82 9.99 -10.26
C ILE A 208 -6.57 10.86 -10.39
N SER A 209 -5.80 10.98 -9.31
CA SER A 209 -4.54 11.73 -9.23
C SER A 209 -3.46 10.91 -8.52
N PRO A 210 -2.16 11.18 -8.78
CA PRO A 210 -1.06 10.41 -8.18
C PRO A 210 -1.01 10.41 -6.66
N LEU A 211 -1.51 11.47 -6.01
CA LEU A 211 -1.57 11.63 -4.57
C LEU A 211 -2.98 12.08 -4.16
N GLU A 212 -3.42 11.65 -3.00
CA GLU A 212 -4.67 12.15 -2.42
C GLU A 212 -4.41 13.38 -1.53
N LYS A 213 -5.41 14.25 -1.45
CA LYS A 213 -5.37 15.38 -0.52
C LYS A 213 -5.42 14.90 0.92
N ILE A 214 -4.60 15.52 1.75
CA ILE A 214 -4.65 15.34 3.20
C ILE A 214 -5.98 15.90 3.70
N GLN A 215 -6.72 15.09 4.43
CA GLN A 215 -8.00 15.48 5.04
C GLN A 215 -7.76 16.20 6.38
N THR A 216 -8.77 16.92 6.85
CA THR A 216 -8.78 17.59 8.15
C THR A 216 -9.98 17.15 8.97
N SER A 217 -10.22 15.84 8.99
CA SER A 217 -11.36 15.21 9.68
C SER A 217 -11.05 14.93 11.16
N SER A 218 -12.02 14.30 11.86
CA SER A 218 -11.83 13.85 13.23
C SER A 218 -10.68 12.86 13.38
N VAL A 219 -10.41 12.03 12.36
CA VAL A 219 -9.34 11.03 12.38
C VAL A 219 -7.97 11.72 12.45
N GLU A 220 -7.73 12.73 11.62
CA GLU A 220 -6.49 13.51 11.67
C GLU A 220 -6.39 14.31 12.97
N THR A 221 -7.50 14.84 13.48
CA THR A 221 -7.54 15.56 14.76
C THR A 221 -7.13 14.65 15.92
N GLU A 222 -7.62 13.41 15.97
CA GLU A 222 -7.23 12.43 16.99
C GLU A 222 -5.74 12.10 16.91
N VAL A 223 -5.19 11.93 15.70
CA VAL A 223 -3.77 11.65 15.51
C VAL A 223 -2.91 12.82 15.96
N LEU A 224 -3.31 14.06 15.65
CA LEU A 224 -2.64 15.28 16.15
C LEU A 224 -2.66 15.35 17.67
N SER A 225 -3.83 15.17 18.29
CA SER A 225 -3.99 15.21 19.75
C SER A 225 -3.14 14.17 20.45
N SER A 226 -3.02 12.96 19.87
CA SER A 226 -2.17 11.89 20.42
C SER A 226 -0.68 12.23 20.44
N GLN A 227 -0.25 13.21 19.64
CA GLN A 227 1.12 13.73 19.58
C GLN A 227 1.28 15.03 20.38
N GLY A 228 0.21 15.54 21.04
CA GLY A 228 0.21 16.80 21.78
C GLY A 228 0.10 18.04 20.89
N TYR A 229 -0.43 17.89 19.66
CA TYR A 229 -0.64 18.98 18.72
C TYR A 229 -2.13 19.29 18.50
N GLU A 230 -2.38 20.52 18.08
CA GLU A 230 -3.67 21.00 17.57
C GLU A 230 -3.46 21.62 16.19
N TRP A 231 -4.53 21.82 15.42
CA TRP A 231 -4.44 22.40 14.06
C TRP A 231 -3.77 23.77 14.01
N GLN A 232 -3.90 24.56 15.07
CA GLN A 232 -3.32 25.91 15.20
C GLN A 232 -1.88 25.90 15.73
N THR A 233 -1.34 24.73 16.07
CA THR A 233 0.05 24.63 16.52
C THR A 233 1.01 24.96 15.37
N ILE A 234 2.04 25.75 15.66
CA ILE A 234 3.15 26.07 14.76
C ILE A 234 4.30 25.10 15.11
N PRO A 235 4.57 24.08 14.28
CA PRO A 235 5.66 23.16 14.55
C PRO A 235 7.01 23.79 14.24
N GLN A 236 8.04 23.41 15.01
CA GLN A 236 9.40 23.85 14.74
C GLN A 236 9.86 23.49 13.34
N GLU A 237 10.77 24.27 12.78
CA GLU A 237 11.36 24.01 11.47
C GLU A 237 11.99 22.61 11.41
N GLY A 238 11.72 21.87 10.33
CA GLY A 238 12.15 20.49 10.11
C GLY A 238 11.42 19.44 10.95
N LYS A 239 10.52 19.85 11.85
CA LYS A 239 9.74 18.90 12.64
C LYS A 239 8.63 18.29 11.78
N ARG A 240 8.68 16.96 11.56
CA ARG A 240 7.61 16.25 10.90
C ARG A 240 6.48 15.94 11.87
N VAL A 241 5.25 16.30 11.49
CA VAL A 241 4.01 16.04 12.23
C VAL A 241 3.15 15.10 11.38
N PHE A 242 2.83 13.94 11.92
CA PHE A 242 1.97 12.96 11.24
C PHE A 242 0.50 13.25 11.45
N LEU A 243 -0.30 13.00 10.42
CA LEU A 243 -1.75 13.22 10.39
C LEU A 243 -2.52 11.90 10.27
N ARG A 244 -1.83 10.82 9.97
CA ARG A 244 -2.36 9.45 9.91
C ARG A 244 -1.38 8.46 10.54
N LYS A 245 -1.91 7.36 11.07
CA LYS A 245 -1.10 6.24 11.56
C LYS A 245 -0.77 5.23 10.46
N ASN A 246 -1.64 5.11 9.45
CA ASN A 246 -1.41 4.24 8.30
C ASN A 246 -0.61 4.96 7.21
N SER A 247 0.15 4.20 6.43
CA SER A 247 1.01 4.69 5.36
C SER A 247 0.33 4.76 3.98
N ASN A 248 -1.01 4.71 3.93
CA ASN A 248 -1.73 4.68 2.66
C ASN A 248 -1.67 6.01 1.92
N ILE A 249 -1.30 5.96 0.65
CA ILE A 249 -1.30 7.13 -0.24
C ILE A 249 -2.73 7.66 -0.42
N SER A 250 -3.72 6.76 -0.43
CA SER A 250 -5.15 7.09 -0.52
C SER A 250 -5.71 7.90 0.66
N THR A 251 -4.94 8.08 1.73
CA THR A 251 -5.29 8.90 2.88
C THR A 251 -4.41 10.14 3.04
N GLY A 252 -3.77 10.59 1.96
CA GLY A 252 -2.93 11.77 1.92
C GLY A 252 -1.44 11.52 2.18
N GLY A 253 -1.01 10.24 2.22
CA GLY A 253 0.39 9.86 2.38
C GLY A 253 1.26 10.28 1.19
N ASP A 254 2.57 10.13 1.36
CA ASP A 254 3.57 10.40 0.33
C ASP A 254 4.21 9.09 -0.15
N SER A 255 4.44 9.00 -1.47
CA SER A 255 5.19 7.90 -2.09
C SER A 255 6.63 8.34 -2.36
N VAL A 256 7.60 7.54 -1.90
CA VAL A 256 9.03 7.81 -2.12
C VAL A 256 9.65 6.64 -2.85
N ASP A 257 10.25 6.89 -4.03
CA ASP A 257 10.98 5.83 -4.73
C ASP A 257 12.25 5.46 -3.97
N ARG A 258 12.39 4.16 -3.67
CA ARG A 258 13.54 3.57 -2.98
C ARG A 258 14.17 2.42 -3.76
N THR A 259 13.79 2.26 -5.02
CA THR A 259 14.16 1.09 -5.84
C THR A 259 15.67 0.84 -5.90
N ASP A 260 16.46 1.92 -6.00
CA ASP A 260 17.92 1.81 -6.12
C ASP A 260 18.64 1.76 -4.75
N GLU A 261 17.93 2.06 -3.65
CA GLU A 261 18.51 2.19 -2.32
C GLU A 261 18.34 0.93 -1.46
N VAL A 262 17.34 0.11 -1.80
CA VAL A 262 17.01 -1.11 -1.05
C VAL A 262 18.00 -2.23 -1.37
N ASP A 263 18.51 -2.89 -0.33
CA ASP A 263 19.37 -4.06 -0.48
C ASP A 263 18.66 -5.18 -1.26
N GLU A 264 19.42 -5.88 -2.12
CA GLU A 264 18.88 -6.90 -3.02
C GLU A 264 18.20 -8.05 -2.29
N SER A 265 18.62 -8.35 -1.06
CA SER A 265 18.00 -9.43 -0.26
C SER A 265 16.51 -9.19 0.06
N TYR A 266 16.07 -7.93 0.14
CA TYR A 266 14.64 -7.62 0.28
C TYR A 266 13.88 -7.82 -1.04
N LYS A 267 14.51 -7.53 -2.17
CA LYS A 267 13.92 -7.80 -3.48
C LYS A 267 13.80 -9.31 -3.72
N GLU A 268 14.79 -10.11 -3.28
CA GLU A 268 14.71 -11.57 -3.29
C GLU A 268 13.57 -12.07 -2.40
N LEU A 269 13.41 -11.50 -1.22
CA LEU A 269 12.31 -11.81 -0.32
C LEU A 269 10.94 -11.53 -0.95
N ALA A 270 10.80 -10.37 -1.62
CA ALA A 270 9.57 -10.00 -2.32
C ALA A 270 9.27 -10.97 -3.49
N ARG A 271 10.30 -11.35 -4.29
CA ARG A 271 10.15 -12.36 -5.35
C ARG A 271 9.73 -13.72 -4.80
N LYS A 272 10.32 -14.12 -3.66
CA LYS A 272 9.95 -15.37 -2.98
C LYS A 272 8.49 -15.35 -2.54
N ALA A 273 8.04 -14.26 -1.92
CA ALA A 273 6.63 -14.08 -1.52
C ALA A 273 5.67 -14.14 -2.72
N ALA A 274 5.98 -13.44 -3.82
CA ALA A 274 5.19 -13.49 -5.05
C ALA A 274 5.10 -14.92 -5.62
N LYS A 275 6.22 -15.65 -5.65
CA LYS A 275 6.28 -17.04 -6.13
C LYS A 275 5.40 -17.97 -5.28
N VAL A 276 5.42 -17.80 -3.97
CA VAL A 276 4.59 -18.58 -3.02
C VAL A 276 3.11 -18.40 -3.34
N ALA A 277 2.67 -17.19 -3.61
CA ALA A 277 1.30 -16.90 -4.03
C ALA A 277 1.00 -17.30 -5.49
N ARG A 278 1.99 -17.76 -6.26
CA ARG A 278 1.92 -17.99 -7.71
C ARG A 278 1.48 -16.73 -8.47
N ALA A 279 1.86 -15.56 -7.97
CA ALA A 279 1.48 -14.28 -8.53
C ALA A 279 2.49 -13.84 -9.60
N THR A 280 1.97 -13.43 -10.76
CA THR A 280 2.75 -12.83 -11.84
C THR A 280 2.86 -11.33 -11.66
N ILE A 281 1.76 -10.67 -11.20
CA ILE A 281 1.72 -9.24 -10.92
C ILE A 281 1.18 -9.05 -9.51
N CYS A 282 2.02 -8.59 -8.59
CA CYS A 282 1.57 -8.33 -7.22
C CYS A 282 2.40 -7.23 -6.55
N GLY A 283 1.84 -6.68 -5.48
CA GLY A 283 2.54 -5.82 -4.54
C GLY A 283 2.84 -6.60 -3.27
N VAL A 284 4.09 -6.57 -2.82
CA VAL A 284 4.51 -7.19 -1.56
C VAL A 284 4.85 -6.09 -0.56
N ASP A 285 4.17 -6.09 0.58
CA ASP A 285 4.41 -5.13 1.65
C ASP A 285 5.37 -5.72 2.68
N ILE A 286 6.50 -5.04 2.87
CA ILE A 286 7.54 -5.43 3.81
C ILE A 286 7.76 -4.29 4.80
N ILE A 287 7.85 -4.62 6.09
CA ILE A 287 8.33 -3.70 7.13
C ILE A 287 9.75 -4.08 7.50
N SER A 288 10.61 -3.07 7.64
CA SER A 288 11.94 -3.19 8.22
C SER A 288 12.38 -1.87 8.87
N LYS A 289 13.26 -1.95 9.87
CA LYS A 289 13.89 -0.75 10.44
C LYS A 289 14.94 -0.16 9.52
N ASP A 290 15.57 -0.97 8.68
CA ASP A 290 16.59 -0.54 7.74
C ASP A 290 16.60 -1.44 6.51
N PHE A 291 16.30 -0.85 5.36
CA PHE A 291 16.28 -1.52 4.07
C PHE A 291 17.61 -1.41 3.29
N SER A 292 18.58 -0.64 3.80
CA SER A 292 19.89 -0.44 3.15
C SER A 292 20.91 -1.54 3.47
N ILE A 293 20.63 -2.37 4.49
CA ILE A 293 21.47 -3.49 4.90
C ILE A 293 20.80 -4.82 4.58
N LEU A 294 21.60 -5.90 4.55
CA LEU A 294 21.11 -7.25 4.34
C LEU A 294 19.90 -7.57 5.23
N SER A 295 18.84 -8.12 4.66
CA SER A 295 17.58 -8.41 5.37
C SER A 295 17.79 -9.29 6.62
N ARG A 296 18.73 -10.25 6.59
CA ARG A 296 19.07 -11.08 7.74
C ARG A 296 19.69 -10.33 8.94
N LEU A 297 20.16 -9.10 8.73
CA LEU A 297 20.77 -8.26 9.75
C LEU A 297 19.78 -7.27 10.39
N ALA A 298 18.62 -7.06 9.77
CA ALA A 298 17.57 -6.21 10.27
C ALA A 298 16.32 -7.01 10.60
N LYS A 299 15.63 -6.62 11.68
CA LYS A 299 14.31 -7.19 11.98
C LYS A 299 13.32 -6.73 10.89
N HIS A 300 12.74 -7.68 10.17
CA HIS A 300 11.82 -7.42 9.07
C HIS A 300 10.70 -8.46 9.04
N THR A 301 9.66 -8.16 8.30
CA THR A 301 8.54 -9.09 8.07
C THR A 301 7.79 -8.73 6.79
N VAL A 302 7.25 -9.73 6.09
CA VAL A 302 6.30 -9.54 5.00
C VAL A 302 4.91 -9.47 5.60
N LEU A 303 4.24 -8.33 5.43
CA LEU A 303 2.90 -8.11 5.98
C LEU A 303 1.82 -8.79 5.16
N GLU A 304 1.87 -8.58 3.84
CA GLU A 304 0.85 -9.08 2.91
C GLU A 304 1.36 -9.09 1.46
N ILE A 305 0.61 -9.83 0.63
CA ILE A 305 0.77 -9.85 -0.82
C ILE A 305 -0.54 -9.33 -1.42
N ASN A 306 -0.46 -8.29 -2.24
CA ASN A 306 -1.62 -7.59 -2.79
C ASN A 306 -1.81 -7.93 -4.27
N PHE A 307 -3.01 -8.39 -4.64
CA PHE A 307 -3.36 -8.84 -6.00
C PHE A 307 -3.61 -7.72 -7.00
N ASN A 308 -3.91 -6.51 -6.56
CA ASN A 308 -4.14 -5.35 -7.42
C ASN A 308 -3.18 -4.22 -7.04
N PRO A 309 -1.86 -4.38 -7.31
CA PRO A 309 -0.90 -3.35 -6.98
C PRO A 309 -1.14 -2.11 -7.82
N VAL A 310 -1.19 -0.96 -7.16
CA VAL A 310 -1.29 0.31 -7.84
C VAL A 310 0.03 0.65 -8.54
N LEU A 311 -0.03 1.12 -9.78
CA LEU A 311 1.15 1.45 -10.58
C LEU A 311 1.63 2.88 -10.34
N TYR A 312 0.71 3.80 -10.09
CA TYR A 312 0.96 5.24 -10.07
C TYR A 312 1.96 5.67 -8.98
N ILE A 313 2.02 4.98 -7.84
CA ILE A 313 2.97 5.32 -6.76
C ILE A 313 4.43 5.13 -7.18
N HIS A 314 4.67 4.32 -8.20
CA HIS A 314 5.98 4.08 -8.80
C HIS A 314 6.22 4.95 -10.05
N GLU A 315 5.18 5.23 -10.84
CA GLU A 315 5.28 6.09 -12.04
C GLU A 315 5.37 7.58 -11.68
N TYR A 316 4.68 7.98 -10.60
CA TYR A 316 4.57 9.35 -10.13
C TYR A 316 4.88 9.44 -8.63
N PRO A 317 6.08 9.00 -8.18
CA PRO A 317 6.43 9.12 -6.77
C PRO A 317 6.47 10.60 -6.37
N ALA A 318 6.01 10.90 -5.16
CA ALA A 318 6.09 12.26 -4.61
C ALA A 318 7.55 12.74 -4.54
N ILE A 319 8.47 11.80 -4.23
CA ILE A 319 9.91 12.03 -4.12
C ILE A 319 10.65 10.88 -4.81
N GLY A 320 11.72 11.18 -5.53
CA GLY A 320 12.59 10.20 -6.17
C GLY A 320 12.33 10.03 -7.67
N LYS A 321 12.74 8.89 -8.24
CA LYS A 321 12.74 8.66 -9.69
C LYS A 321 11.43 8.00 -10.14
N PRO A 322 10.75 8.51 -11.19
CA PRO A 322 9.68 7.79 -11.86
C PRO A 322 10.17 6.45 -12.42
N ARG A 323 9.39 5.39 -12.23
CA ARG A 323 9.66 4.05 -12.77
C ARG A 323 8.60 3.72 -13.82
N ARG A 324 9.02 3.29 -15.01
CA ARG A 324 8.08 2.93 -16.09
C ARG A 324 7.49 1.53 -15.86
N VAL A 325 6.77 1.35 -14.77
CA VAL A 325 6.26 0.04 -14.37
C VAL A 325 5.10 -0.44 -15.26
N ALA A 326 4.36 0.48 -15.87
CA ALA A 326 3.34 0.15 -16.86
C ALA A 326 3.95 -0.53 -18.10
N LEU A 327 5.13 -0.08 -18.53
CA LEU A 327 5.88 -0.74 -19.60
C LEU A 327 6.19 -2.21 -19.25
N GLU A 328 6.56 -2.49 -18.01
CA GLU A 328 6.87 -3.86 -17.57
C GLU A 328 5.60 -4.74 -17.55
N VAL A 329 4.42 -4.18 -17.22
CA VAL A 329 3.13 -4.88 -17.38
C VAL A 329 2.87 -5.21 -18.86
N LEU A 330 3.04 -4.24 -19.75
CA LEU A 330 2.84 -4.44 -21.20
C LEU A 330 3.81 -5.49 -21.76
N LYS A 331 5.08 -5.45 -21.36
CA LYS A 331 6.07 -6.49 -21.73
C LYS A 331 5.67 -7.87 -21.19
N ALA A 332 5.18 -7.95 -19.96
CA ALA A 332 4.70 -9.21 -19.40
C ALA A 332 3.52 -9.79 -20.18
N LEU A 333 2.68 -8.94 -20.78
CA LEU A 333 1.57 -9.32 -21.66
C LEU A 333 2.02 -9.65 -23.09
N GLY A 334 3.27 -9.38 -23.46
CA GLY A 334 3.82 -9.66 -24.79
C GLY A 334 3.76 -8.47 -25.76
N PHE A 335 3.51 -7.26 -25.28
CA PHE A 335 3.50 -6.02 -26.07
C PHE A 335 4.85 -5.29 -26.12
N GLY A 336 5.91 -5.90 -25.65
CA GLY A 336 7.25 -5.32 -25.64
C GLY A 336 7.93 -5.26 -27.00
#